data_5cb9ea51f133ff13b8b571987b92ce66
#
_entry.id   5cb9ea51f133ff13b8b571987b92ce66
#
_cell.length_a   1.000
_cell.length_b   1.000
_cell.length_c   1.000
_cell.angle_alpha   90.00
_cell.angle_beta   90.00
_cell.angle_gamma   90.00
#
_symmetry.space_group_name_H-M   'P 1'
#
loop_
_entity.id
_entity.type
_entity.pdbx_description
1 polymer ?
#
loop_
_entity_poly.entity_id
_entity_poly.type
_entity_poly.pdbx_seq_one_letter_code
_entity_poly.pdbx_strand_id
1 'polypeptide(L)'
;LWYLVGGFSFFYFMRYKGLTIFSSFFGAFSFTLFPHYQALWAEGHFTKFRAIMMLPLVIFAAHYFFNNRNILGAVLFALSFGNQIRTQHYQIVFYTALLIFSIGVYPFLKDIIEKKWRKIIHSISLLLVSIICSLCLSAQPLFLASEYLPFSSRGTNTVDLSKKNEDQNVSSGLDLQYATQWSTHPSSIFDWLIPRF
;
A
#
# COMPACT_ATOMS: atom_id res chain seq x y z
N LEU A 1 15.22 2.95 -12.01
CA LEU A 1 15.24 1.89 -10.99
C LEU A 1 13.82 1.38 -10.67
N TRP A 2 12.84 2.23 -10.32
CA TRP A 2 11.51 1.80 -9.84
C TRP A 2 10.71 1.03 -10.89
N TYR A 3 10.77 1.40 -12.17
CA TYR A 3 10.17 0.62 -13.25
C TYR A 3 10.73 -0.80 -13.33
N LEU A 4 12.03 -0.97 -13.10
CA LEU A 4 12.66 -2.29 -13.07
C LEU A 4 12.16 -3.11 -11.87
N VAL A 5 12.08 -2.49 -10.69
CA VAL A 5 11.53 -3.16 -9.49
C VAL A 5 10.10 -3.63 -9.75
N GLY A 6 9.22 -2.74 -10.23
CA GLY A 6 7.83 -3.08 -10.52
C GLY A 6 7.71 -4.16 -11.60
N GLY A 7 8.41 -4.01 -12.72
CA GLY A 7 8.35 -4.93 -13.85
C GLY A 7 8.88 -6.32 -13.53
N PHE A 8 10.08 -6.41 -12.95
CA PHE A 8 10.63 -7.72 -12.57
C PHE A 8 9.80 -8.40 -11.50
N SER A 9 9.34 -7.64 -10.49
CA SER A 9 8.49 -8.21 -9.43
C SER A 9 7.17 -8.73 -9.98
N PHE A 10 6.54 -7.98 -10.90
CA PHE A 10 5.31 -8.41 -11.55
C PHE A 10 5.55 -9.66 -12.40
N PHE A 11 6.63 -9.67 -13.20
CA PHE A 11 7.03 -10.84 -14.00
C PHE A 11 7.21 -12.09 -13.14
N TYR A 12 8.02 -12.00 -12.08
CA TYR A 12 8.27 -13.13 -11.20
C TYR A 12 7.03 -13.59 -10.44
N PHE A 13 6.15 -12.65 -10.02
CA PHE A 13 4.88 -12.98 -9.42
C PHE A 13 3.98 -13.78 -10.37
N MET A 14 3.85 -13.35 -11.63
CA MET A 14 3.08 -14.05 -12.65
C MET A 14 3.67 -15.44 -12.95
N ARG A 15 5.00 -15.56 -13.01
CA ARG A 15 5.69 -16.87 -13.14
C ARG A 15 5.42 -17.78 -11.95
N TYR A 16 5.46 -17.23 -10.74
CA TYR A 16 5.12 -17.95 -9.51
C TYR A 16 3.67 -18.46 -9.50
N LYS A 17 2.76 -17.73 -10.13
CA LYS A 17 1.36 -18.14 -10.31
C LYS A 17 1.16 -19.15 -11.44
N GLY A 18 2.22 -19.56 -12.12
CA GLY A 18 2.20 -20.59 -13.17
C GLY A 18 1.90 -20.09 -14.57
N LEU A 19 1.87 -18.77 -14.82
CA LEU A 19 1.64 -18.23 -16.16
C LEU A 19 2.87 -18.50 -17.06
N THR A 20 2.64 -18.51 -18.38
CA THR A 20 3.72 -18.68 -19.36
C THR A 20 4.71 -17.51 -19.32
N ILE A 21 5.91 -17.71 -19.84
CA ILE A 21 6.94 -16.65 -19.93
C ILE A 21 6.39 -15.46 -20.72
N PHE A 22 5.75 -15.73 -21.85
CA PHE A 22 5.19 -14.69 -22.71
C PHE A 22 4.10 -13.87 -22.01
N SER A 23 3.12 -14.55 -21.37
CA SER A 23 2.05 -13.88 -20.62
C SER A 23 2.60 -13.06 -19.43
N SER A 24 3.61 -13.59 -18.74
CA SER A 24 4.24 -12.90 -17.62
C SER A 24 5.02 -11.66 -18.07
N PHE A 25 5.72 -11.75 -19.19
CA PHE A 25 6.43 -10.63 -19.81
C PHE A 25 5.44 -9.54 -20.26
N PHE A 26 4.41 -9.95 -21.01
CA PHE A 26 3.38 -9.01 -21.48
C PHE A 26 2.68 -8.29 -20.33
N GLY A 27 2.30 -9.02 -19.27
CA GLY A 27 1.66 -8.43 -18.09
C GLY A 27 2.60 -7.46 -17.36
N ALA A 28 3.88 -7.82 -17.18
CA ALA A 28 4.87 -6.95 -16.54
C ALA A 28 5.14 -5.68 -17.36
N PHE A 29 5.21 -5.82 -18.67
CA PHE A 29 5.39 -4.71 -19.60
C PHE A 29 4.18 -3.76 -19.59
N SER A 30 2.96 -4.32 -19.68
CA SER A 30 1.71 -3.56 -19.60
C SER A 30 1.55 -2.82 -18.28
N PHE A 31 1.91 -3.48 -17.15
CA PHE A 31 1.91 -2.86 -15.84
C PHE A 31 2.88 -1.68 -15.77
N THR A 32 4.14 -1.88 -16.18
CA THR A 32 5.17 -0.86 -16.04
C THR A 32 4.98 0.34 -16.96
N LEU A 33 4.51 0.12 -18.17
CA LEU A 33 4.32 1.18 -19.17
C LEU A 33 2.91 1.76 -19.18
N PHE A 34 2.09 1.46 -18.17
CA PHE A 34 0.75 2.03 -18.08
C PHE A 34 0.81 3.58 -18.09
N PRO A 35 0.10 4.25 -19.00
CA PRO A 35 0.25 5.70 -19.24
C PRO A 35 0.05 6.57 -18.00
N HIS A 36 -0.84 6.16 -17.10
CA HIS A 36 -1.07 6.88 -15.85
C HIS A 36 0.19 7.00 -14.97
N TYR A 37 1.09 6.02 -15.00
CA TYR A 37 2.34 6.09 -14.22
C TYR A 37 3.31 7.11 -14.78
N GLN A 38 3.29 7.33 -16.10
CA GLN A 38 4.05 8.39 -16.75
C GLN A 38 3.52 9.76 -16.32
N ALA A 39 2.19 9.92 -16.28
CA ALA A 39 1.55 11.14 -15.80
C ALA A 39 1.93 11.44 -14.33
N LEU A 40 1.87 10.43 -13.45
CA LEU A 40 2.30 10.60 -12.04
C LEU A 40 3.74 11.08 -11.92
N TRP A 41 4.61 10.59 -12.79
CA TRP A 41 6.01 11.03 -12.81
C TRP A 41 6.13 12.47 -13.29
N ALA A 42 5.44 12.84 -14.38
CA ALA A 42 5.46 14.18 -14.93
C ALA A 42 4.87 15.24 -13.97
N GLU A 43 3.85 14.85 -13.20
CA GLU A 43 3.20 15.70 -12.19
C GLU A 43 3.96 15.77 -10.86
N GLY A 44 5.11 15.08 -10.72
CA GLY A 44 5.92 15.08 -9.50
C GLY A 44 5.39 14.19 -8.36
N HIS A 45 4.41 13.33 -8.61
CA HIS A 45 3.87 12.39 -7.61
C HIS A 45 4.79 11.18 -7.37
N PHE A 46 6.08 11.43 -7.11
CA PHE A 46 7.11 10.40 -7.00
C PHE A 46 6.86 9.38 -5.88
N THR A 47 6.33 9.82 -4.74
CA THR A 47 6.04 8.93 -3.61
C THR A 47 4.93 7.94 -3.96
N LYS A 48 3.87 8.40 -4.60
CA LYS A 48 2.76 7.58 -5.10
C LYS A 48 3.25 6.58 -6.13
N PHE A 49 4.01 7.05 -7.11
CA PHE A 49 4.61 6.20 -8.14
C PHE A 49 5.47 5.08 -7.55
N ARG A 50 6.38 5.43 -6.62
CA ARG A 50 7.25 4.45 -5.93
C ARG A 50 6.44 3.40 -5.19
N ALA A 51 5.40 3.82 -4.46
CA ALA A 51 4.54 2.91 -3.71
C ALA A 51 3.82 1.92 -4.62
N ILE A 52 3.35 2.37 -5.79
CA ILE A 52 2.70 1.51 -6.79
C ILE A 52 3.70 0.53 -7.40
N MET A 53 4.92 0.97 -7.74
CA MET A 53 5.95 0.07 -8.30
C MET A 53 6.42 -0.99 -7.30
N MET A 54 6.31 -0.74 -5.99
CA MET A 54 6.59 -1.74 -4.95
C MET A 54 5.45 -2.76 -4.77
N LEU A 55 4.23 -2.45 -5.22
CA LEU A 55 3.04 -3.27 -4.99
C LEU A 55 3.20 -4.73 -5.47
N PRO A 56 3.68 -5.02 -6.70
CA PRO A 56 3.85 -6.40 -7.16
C PRO A 56 4.81 -7.21 -6.30
N LEU A 57 5.88 -6.59 -5.80
CA LEU A 57 6.85 -7.23 -4.92
C LEU A 57 6.22 -7.62 -3.59
N VAL A 58 5.45 -6.71 -2.99
CA VAL A 58 4.76 -6.96 -1.71
C VAL A 58 3.70 -8.06 -1.87
N ILE A 59 2.92 -8.02 -2.95
CA ILE A 59 1.92 -9.06 -3.23
C ILE A 59 2.59 -10.42 -3.44
N PHE A 60 3.69 -10.47 -4.19
CA PHE A 60 4.47 -11.69 -4.38
C PHE A 60 5.00 -12.24 -3.06
N ALA A 61 5.61 -11.39 -2.24
CA ALA A 61 6.14 -11.77 -0.93
C ALA A 61 5.02 -12.26 0.01
N ALA A 62 3.86 -11.60 0.02
CA ALA A 62 2.70 -12.03 0.79
C ALA A 62 2.18 -13.40 0.34
N HIS A 63 2.00 -13.62 -0.96
CA HIS A 63 1.60 -14.92 -1.49
C HIS A 63 2.61 -16.02 -1.15
N TYR A 64 3.89 -15.72 -1.32
CA TYR A 64 4.95 -16.67 -0.98
C TYR A 64 4.94 -17.01 0.51
N PHE A 65 4.79 -15.99 1.39
CA PHE A 65 4.69 -16.18 2.83
C PHE A 65 3.48 -17.05 3.20
N PHE A 66 2.27 -16.73 2.74
CA PHE A 66 1.07 -17.47 3.11
C PHE A 66 1.05 -18.91 2.58
N ASN A 67 1.73 -19.17 1.47
CA ASN A 67 1.84 -20.53 0.93
C ASN A 67 2.88 -21.37 1.69
N ASN A 68 4.06 -20.80 1.97
CA ASN A 68 5.18 -21.56 2.52
C ASN A 68 5.32 -21.43 4.04
N ARG A 69 4.88 -20.32 4.63
CA ARG A 69 4.90 -20.04 6.08
C ARG A 69 6.25 -20.32 6.72
N ASN A 70 7.31 -19.90 6.08
CA ASN A 70 8.69 -20.07 6.50
C ASN A 70 9.38 -18.73 6.74
N ILE A 71 10.56 -18.78 7.33
CA ILE A 71 11.37 -17.61 7.66
C ILE A 71 11.71 -16.80 6.39
N LEU A 72 12.03 -17.47 5.28
CA LEU A 72 12.35 -16.77 4.03
C LEU A 72 11.17 -15.92 3.56
N GLY A 73 9.96 -16.49 3.59
CA GLY A 73 8.73 -15.72 3.25
C GLY A 73 8.50 -14.54 4.19
N ALA A 74 8.75 -14.73 5.50
CA ALA A 74 8.66 -13.66 6.49
C ALA A 74 9.66 -12.54 6.21
N VAL A 75 10.91 -12.85 5.89
CA VAL A 75 11.95 -11.88 5.55
C VAL A 75 11.61 -11.14 4.25
N LEU A 76 11.23 -11.85 3.20
CA LEU A 76 10.84 -11.24 1.93
C LEU A 76 9.66 -10.28 2.12
N PHE A 77 8.67 -10.68 2.92
CA PHE A 77 7.52 -9.83 3.25
C PHE A 77 7.96 -8.60 4.06
N ALA A 78 8.77 -8.78 5.09
CA ALA A 78 9.29 -7.68 5.91
C ALA A 78 10.05 -6.65 5.09
N LEU A 79 10.96 -7.09 4.23
CA LEU A 79 11.77 -6.21 3.38
C LEU A 79 10.90 -5.49 2.33
N SER A 80 10.00 -6.21 1.66
CA SER A 80 9.18 -5.61 0.60
C SER A 80 8.17 -4.62 1.16
N PHE A 81 7.43 -4.98 2.20
CA PHE A 81 6.43 -4.12 2.81
C PHE A 81 7.06 -2.93 3.54
N GLY A 82 8.16 -3.13 4.28
CA GLY A 82 8.91 -2.05 4.90
C GLY A 82 9.44 -1.04 3.88
N ASN A 83 9.99 -1.49 2.75
CA ASN A 83 10.40 -0.58 1.68
C ASN A 83 9.20 0.16 1.04
N GLN A 84 8.03 -0.47 0.95
CA GLN A 84 6.83 0.23 0.49
C GLN A 84 6.40 1.33 1.48
N ILE A 85 6.41 1.07 2.80
CA ILE A 85 6.14 2.10 3.82
C ILE A 85 7.13 3.27 3.68
N ARG A 86 8.41 3.01 3.43
CA ARG A 86 9.44 4.04 3.20
C ARG A 86 9.16 4.95 2.01
N THR A 87 8.27 4.59 1.10
CA THR A 87 7.86 5.49 0.01
C THR A 87 7.06 6.70 0.47
N GLN A 88 6.57 6.70 1.72
CA GLN A 88 5.80 7.78 2.36
C GLN A 88 4.43 8.07 1.71
N HIS A 89 3.91 7.12 0.93
CA HIS A 89 2.55 7.24 0.40
C HIS A 89 1.59 6.31 1.15
N TYR A 90 1.21 6.71 2.35
CA TYR A 90 0.49 5.88 3.32
C TYR A 90 -0.88 5.38 2.82
N GLN A 91 -1.54 6.13 1.93
CA GLN A 91 -2.80 5.68 1.32
C GLN A 91 -2.61 4.40 0.49
N ILE A 92 -1.56 4.33 -0.33
CA ILE A 92 -1.26 3.11 -1.12
C ILE A 92 -0.84 1.96 -0.20
N VAL A 93 -0.05 2.27 0.85
CA VAL A 93 0.34 1.28 1.86
C VAL A 93 -0.90 0.69 2.54
N PHE A 94 -1.88 1.53 2.90
CA PHE A 94 -3.14 1.08 3.49
C PHE A 94 -3.92 0.15 2.55
N TYR A 95 -4.08 0.52 1.27
CA TYR A 95 -4.75 -0.35 0.30
C TYR A 95 -3.99 -1.66 0.08
N THR A 96 -2.65 -1.60 0.09
CA THR A 96 -1.82 -2.81 0.03
C THR A 96 -2.06 -3.71 1.25
N ALA A 97 -2.14 -3.14 2.45
CA ALA A 97 -2.44 -3.89 3.68
C ALA A 97 -3.81 -4.57 3.62
N LEU A 98 -4.85 -3.90 3.11
CA LEU A 98 -6.17 -4.49 2.88
C LEU A 98 -6.11 -5.66 1.89
N LEU A 99 -5.32 -5.52 0.82
CA LEU A 99 -5.13 -6.60 -0.15
C LEU A 99 -4.39 -7.79 0.45
N ILE A 100 -3.32 -7.54 1.23
CA ILE A 100 -2.58 -8.58 1.96
C ILE A 100 -3.52 -9.32 2.93
N PHE A 101 -4.33 -8.59 3.67
CA PHE A 101 -5.34 -9.17 4.56
C PHE A 101 -6.27 -10.09 3.78
N SER A 102 -6.82 -9.64 2.66
CA SER A 102 -7.70 -10.43 1.80
C SER A 102 -7.03 -11.71 1.28
N ILE A 103 -5.76 -11.64 0.88
CA ILE A 103 -4.96 -12.80 0.45
C ILE A 103 -4.76 -13.78 1.63
N GLY A 104 -4.57 -13.26 2.84
CA GLY A 104 -4.33 -14.07 4.04
C GLY A 104 -5.58 -14.75 4.60
N VAL A 105 -6.77 -14.18 4.39
CA VAL A 105 -8.04 -14.69 4.98
C VAL A 105 -8.29 -16.16 4.64
N TYR A 106 -8.21 -16.53 3.36
CA TYR A 106 -8.52 -17.89 2.93
C TYR A 106 -7.59 -18.95 3.56
N PRO A 107 -6.25 -18.84 3.49
CA PRO A 107 -5.36 -19.81 4.12
C PRO A 107 -5.52 -19.90 5.65
N PHE A 108 -5.85 -18.79 6.32
CA PHE A 108 -6.12 -18.84 7.77
C PHE A 108 -7.46 -19.50 8.09
N LEU A 109 -8.52 -19.17 7.38
CA LEU A 109 -9.83 -19.81 7.58
C LEU A 109 -9.75 -21.31 7.32
N LYS A 110 -9.05 -21.75 6.28
CA LYS A 110 -8.81 -23.16 6.00
C LYS A 110 -8.12 -23.87 7.17
N ASP A 111 -7.07 -23.30 7.72
CA ASP A 111 -6.36 -23.90 8.86
C ASP A 111 -7.21 -23.92 10.15
N ILE A 112 -8.07 -22.92 10.36
CA ILE A 112 -9.02 -22.90 11.48
C ILE A 112 -10.03 -24.05 11.34
N ILE A 113 -10.61 -24.24 10.17
CA ILE A 113 -11.56 -25.33 9.88
C ILE A 113 -10.88 -26.69 10.08
N GLU A 114 -9.63 -26.82 9.60
CA GLU A 114 -8.83 -28.03 9.72
C GLU A 114 -8.19 -28.20 11.11
N LYS A 115 -8.46 -27.30 12.07
CA LYS A 115 -7.96 -27.29 13.47
C LYS A 115 -6.42 -27.35 13.56
N LYS A 116 -5.70 -26.76 12.62
CA LYS A 116 -4.23 -26.75 12.55
C LYS A 116 -3.61 -25.62 13.41
N TRP A 117 -3.92 -25.63 14.73
CA TRP A 117 -3.57 -24.54 15.64
C TRP A 117 -2.06 -24.22 15.70
N ARG A 118 -1.19 -25.23 15.69
CA ARG A 118 0.26 -25.02 15.67
C ARG A 118 0.72 -24.23 14.45
N LYS A 119 0.14 -24.53 13.29
CA LYS A 119 0.46 -23.85 12.03
C LYS A 119 -0.05 -22.41 12.06
N ILE A 120 -1.22 -22.17 12.64
CA ILE A 120 -1.79 -20.82 12.81
C ILE A 120 -0.89 -19.97 13.70
N ILE A 121 -0.55 -20.47 14.90
CA ILE A 121 0.30 -19.75 15.86
C ILE A 121 1.65 -19.43 15.24
N HIS A 122 2.31 -20.40 14.61
CA HIS A 122 3.58 -20.19 13.93
C HIS A 122 3.49 -19.12 12.83
N SER A 123 2.43 -19.15 12.02
CA SER A 123 2.22 -18.17 10.94
C SER A 123 1.96 -16.77 11.48
N ILE A 124 1.15 -16.65 12.54
CA ILE A 124 0.88 -15.37 13.20
C ILE A 124 2.16 -14.82 13.81
N SER A 125 2.96 -15.65 14.51
CA SER A 125 4.23 -15.21 15.09
C SER A 125 5.20 -14.68 14.03
N LEU A 126 5.37 -15.41 12.92
CA LEU A 126 6.20 -14.94 11.80
C LEU A 126 5.67 -13.65 11.16
N LEU A 127 4.34 -13.54 11.01
CA LEU A 127 3.72 -12.34 10.46
C LEU A 127 3.93 -11.12 11.36
N LEU A 128 3.75 -11.27 12.67
CA LEU A 128 3.98 -10.22 13.65
C LEU A 128 5.44 -9.75 13.62
N VAL A 129 6.39 -10.69 13.64
CA VAL A 129 7.82 -10.35 13.52
C VAL A 129 8.09 -9.62 12.22
N SER A 130 7.52 -10.07 11.10
CA SER A 130 7.68 -9.40 9.80
C SER A 130 7.14 -7.98 9.80
N ILE A 131 5.98 -7.74 10.42
CA ILE A 131 5.39 -6.39 10.53
C ILE A 131 6.29 -5.51 11.40
N ILE A 132 6.75 -6.00 12.55
CA ILE A 132 7.68 -5.26 13.43
C ILE A 132 8.96 -4.89 12.65
N CYS A 133 9.56 -5.85 11.95
CA CYS A 133 10.75 -5.59 11.11
C CYS A 133 10.47 -4.57 10.00
N SER A 134 9.28 -4.63 9.36
CA SER A 134 8.86 -3.63 8.36
C SER A 134 8.77 -2.22 8.95
N LEU A 135 8.21 -2.09 10.15
CA LEU A 135 8.10 -0.82 10.87
C LEU A 135 9.48 -0.31 11.30
N CYS A 136 10.36 -1.17 11.82
CA CYS A 136 11.73 -0.82 12.15
C CYS A 136 12.51 -0.34 10.92
N LEU A 137 12.37 -1.02 9.78
CA LEU A 137 13.00 -0.61 8.53
C LEU A 137 12.53 0.77 8.04
N SER A 138 11.28 1.12 8.32
CA SER A 138 10.66 2.40 7.96
C SER A 138 10.57 3.39 9.12
N ALA A 139 11.24 3.15 10.24
CA ALA A 139 11.13 3.98 11.44
C ALA A 139 11.50 5.45 11.19
N GLN A 140 12.61 5.70 10.50
CA GLN A 140 13.03 7.07 10.20
C GLN A 140 11.95 7.90 9.49
N PRO A 141 11.41 7.51 8.32
CA PRO A 141 10.37 8.29 7.66
C PRO A 141 9.06 8.36 8.46
N LEU A 142 8.75 7.34 9.28
CA LEU A 142 7.58 7.36 10.14
C LEU A 142 7.71 8.38 11.26
N PHE A 143 8.86 8.42 11.94
CA PHE A 143 9.12 9.44 12.98
C PHE A 143 9.11 10.85 12.41
N LEU A 144 9.80 11.09 11.29
CA LEU A 144 9.76 12.38 10.62
C LEU A 144 8.35 12.82 10.23
N ALA A 145 7.53 11.89 9.71
CA ALA A 145 6.15 12.18 9.38
C ALA A 145 5.31 12.50 10.62
N SER A 146 5.49 11.78 11.73
CA SER A 146 4.77 12.03 12.98
C SER A 146 5.16 13.38 13.63
N GLU A 147 6.43 13.75 13.57
CA GLU A 147 6.94 15.04 14.05
C GLU A 147 6.41 16.22 13.22
N TYR A 148 6.32 16.05 11.89
CA TYR A 148 5.84 17.08 10.97
C TYR A 148 4.31 17.23 10.96
N LEU A 149 3.56 16.16 11.30
CA LEU A 149 2.10 16.13 11.21
C LEU A 149 1.39 17.31 11.89
N PRO A 150 1.78 17.74 13.11
CA PRO A 150 1.15 18.88 13.77
C PRO A 150 1.29 20.22 13.02
N PHE A 151 2.36 20.34 12.19
CA PHE A 151 2.66 21.56 11.42
C PHE A 151 2.08 21.51 10.00
N SER A 152 1.47 20.39 9.62
CA SER A 152 0.86 20.23 8.30
C SER A 152 -0.57 20.73 8.28
N SER A 153 -1.12 21.01 7.09
CA SER A 153 -2.53 21.37 6.90
C SER A 153 -3.54 20.32 7.41
N ARG A 154 -3.05 19.13 7.77
CA ARG A 154 -3.84 18.04 8.35
C ARG A 154 -3.68 17.94 9.88
N GLY A 155 -2.80 18.75 10.46
CA GLY A 155 -2.64 18.88 11.91
C GLY A 155 -3.71 19.80 12.49
N THR A 156 -3.98 19.65 13.78
CA THR A 156 -5.00 20.44 14.52
C THR A 156 -4.62 21.91 14.71
N ASN A 157 -3.39 22.30 14.38
CA ASN A 157 -2.90 23.67 14.51
C ASN A 157 -2.79 24.34 13.14
N THR A 158 -3.90 24.55 12.45
CA THR A 158 -3.95 25.63 11.48
C THR A 158 -3.87 26.92 12.26
N VAL A 159 -2.72 27.60 12.20
CA VAL A 159 -2.59 28.98 12.67
C VAL A 159 -3.43 29.83 11.73
N ASP A 160 -4.71 29.90 12.05
CA ASP A 160 -5.63 30.86 11.42
C ASP A 160 -5.36 32.22 12.07
N LEU A 161 -4.38 32.95 11.52
CA LEU A 161 -4.01 34.29 11.96
C LEU A 161 -5.18 35.30 11.81
N SER A 162 -6.27 34.89 11.17
CA SER A 162 -7.45 35.74 10.92
C SER A 162 -8.57 35.60 11.95
N LYS A 163 -8.56 34.54 12.80
CA LYS A 163 -9.58 34.37 13.86
C LYS A 163 -8.97 34.45 15.26
N LYS A 164 -8.70 35.67 15.68
CA LYS A 164 -8.64 36.04 17.08
C LYS A 164 -10.08 36.23 17.53
N ASN A 165 -10.56 35.44 18.46
CA ASN A 165 -11.88 35.42 19.10
C ASN A 165 -12.94 34.55 18.39
N GLU A 166 -13.20 33.44 18.97
CA GLU A 166 -14.46 32.83 19.37
C GLU A 166 -14.35 31.31 19.39
N ASP A 167 -14.65 30.75 20.54
CA ASP A 167 -14.93 29.35 20.89
C ASP A 167 -14.17 28.24 20.17
N GLN A 168 -13.15 27.76 20.87
CA GLN A 168 -12.39 26.53 20.56
C GLN A 168 -13.26 25.27 20.72
N ASN A 169 -14.14 25.01 19.76
CA ASN A 169 -14.52 23.65 19.47
C ASN A 169 -13.50 23.08 18.49
N VAL A 170 -12.40 22.55 19.02
CA VAL A 170 -11.37 21.86 18.25
C VAL A 170 -11.98 20.55 17.72
N SER A 171 -12.60 20.61 16.56
CA SER A 171 -12.90 19.39 15.80
C SER A 171 -11.57 18.82 15.30
N SER A 172 -11.19 17.67 15.83
CA SER A 172 -9.99 16.92 15.39
C SER A 172 -10.20 16.31 14.00
N GLY A 173 -10.25 17.13 12.96
CA GLY A 173 -10.44 16.65 11.59
C GLY A 173 -10.36 17.76 10.55
N LEU A 174 -10.29 17.36 9.28
CA LEU A 174 -10.38 18.30 8.16
C LEU A 174 -11.80 18.89 8.08
N ASP A 175 -11.90 20.18 7.75
CA ASP A 175 -13.18 20.79 7.40
C ASP A 175 -13.89 20.00 6.29
N LEU A 176 -15.20 19.81 6.43
CA LEU A 176 -15.99 19.04 5.48
C LEU A 176 -15.88 19.62 4.06
N GLN A 177 -15.87 20.94 3.93
CA GLN A 177 -15.72 21.60 2.64
C GLN A 177 -14.38 21.27 1.98
N TYR A 178 -13.29 21.28 2.76
CA TYR A 178 -11.97 20.87 2.26
C TYR A 178 -11.92 19.37 1.94
N ALA A 179 -12.50 18.52 2.79
CA ALA A 179 -12.50 17.07 2.60
C ALA A 179 -13.29 16.65 1.33
N THR A 180 -14.34 17.40 0.97
CA THR A 180 -15.20 17.11 -0.18
C THR A 180 -14.83 17.89 -1.45
N GLN A 181 -13.87 18.80 -1.38
CA GLN A 181 -13.45 19.66 -2.50
C GLN A 181 -13.12 18.89 -3.79
N TRP A 182 -12.58 17.68 -3.65
CA TRP A 182 -12.19 16.80 -4.76
C TRP A 182 -13.15 15.63 -4.96
N SER A 183 -14.34 15.71 -4.38
CA SER A 183 -15.36 14.68 -4.57
C SER A 183 -15.90 14.74 -6.00
N THR A 184 -16.05 13.59 -6.62
CA THR A 184 -16.65 13.45 -7.94
C THR A 184 -18.16 13.36 -7.83
N HIS A 185 -18.88 13.96 -8.79
CA HIS A 185 -20.33 13.84 -8.84
C HIS A 185 -20.76 12.36 -9.00
N PRO A 186 -21.87 11.91 -8.40
CA PRO A 186 -22.33 10.53 -8.51
C PRO A 186 -22.46 10.02 -9.95
N SER A 187 -22.81 10.89 -10.91
CA SER A 187 -22.86 10.53 -12.33
C SER A 187 -21.51 10.14 -12.93
N SER A 188 -20.39 10.59 -12.32
CA SER A 188 -19.05 10.23 -12.78
C SER A 188 -18.74 8.74 -12.70
N ILE A 189 -19.61 7.94 -12.05
CA ILE A 189 -19.51 6.48 -12.10
C ILE A 189 -19.70 5.95 -13.54
N PHE A 190 -20.44 6.67 -14.37
CA PHE A 190 -20.66 6.29 -15.77
C PHE A 190 -19.42 6.49 -16.64
N ASP A 191 -18.51 7.42 -16.26
CA ASP A 191 -17.22 7.60 -16.94
C ASP A 191 -16.34 6.35 -16.89
N TRP A 192 -16.57 5.48 -15.91
CA TRP A 192 -15.85 4.20 -15.76
C TRP A 192 -16.35 3.15 -16.74
N LEU A 193 -17.60 3.28 -17.20
CA LEU A 193 -18.25 2.36 -18.14
C LEU A 193 -18.22 2.89 -19.56
N ILE A 194 -18.41 4.19 -19.72
CA ILE A 194 -18.50 4.89 -21.00
C ILE A 194 -17.46 6.02 -21.01
N PRO A 195 -16.35 5.87 -21.75
CA PRO A 195 -15.35 6.93 -21.85
C PRO A 195 -15.95 8.24 -22.35
N ARG A 196 -15.73 9.34 -21.62
CA ARG A 196 -16.27 10.67 -21.91
C ARG A 196 -17.80 10.81 -21.79
N PHE A 197 -18.40 10.09 -20.83
CA PHE A 197 -19.80 10.28 -20.48
C PHE A 197 -20.08 11.72 -20.03
#